data_06ef0ac9467dad8b0f1d13f12e580205
#
_entry.id   06ef0ac9467dad8b0f1d13f12e580205
#
_cell.length_a   1.000
_cell.length_b   1.000
_cell.length_c   1.000
_cell.angle_alpha   90.00
_cell.angle_beta   90.00
_cell.angle_gamma   90.00
#
_symmetry.space_group_name_H-M   'P 1'
#
loop_
_entity.id
_entity.type
_entity.pdbx_description
1 polymer ?
#
loop_
_entity_poly.entity_id
_entity_poly.type
_entity_poly.pdbx_seq_one_letter_code
_entity_poly.pdbx_strand_id
1 'polypeptide(L)'
;MTEPISLSELKKHLRLSEYIETPAEVISSIAITEHAVGDVTGSVVSVLYERASVIVTPGAITTDSEITIKIQDSYAELTGYTDWYTFPVQEDTWTDILTKEYTGQKSYIRVVATVAEASAIFGASINIMDAENAEDEYLTDLIQAAREYLESRTRRAFITRTETHAIHDFPGDDEFIEIPFGNLQSVDSIVYTDDEGTETTMAASEYRVEDRAKFLSRIYPAYGVDWPEYDAPAGNNIVITFTCGYGASADDVPSVLKRAILMICSDWYHDRGEIVKDARTKVFENPTVDRIIKTYTLKRYL
;
A
#
# COMPACT_ATOMS: atom_id res chain seq x y z
N MET A 1 4.63 -2.21 -7.84
CA MET A 1 5.59 -3.31 -7.53
C MET A 1 4.84 -4.30 -6.65
N THR A 2 5.06 -5.61 -6.80
CA THR A 2 4.43 -6.60 -5.93
C THR A 2 5.11 -6.57 -4.57
N GLU A 3 4.33 -6.53 -3.49
CA GLU A 3 4.88 -6.58 -2.13
C GLU A 3 4.86 -8.02 -1.58
N PRO A 4 5.80 -8.39 -0.68
CA PRO A 4 5.86 -9.73 -0.07
C PRO A 4 4.67 -10.09 0.82
N ILE A 5 3.98 -9.08 1.35
CA ILE A 5 2.74 -9.21 2.11
C ILE A 5 1.68 -8.29 1.55
N SER A 6 0.42 -8.67 1.70
CA SER A 6 -0.71 -7.85 1.30
C SER A 6 -1.13 -6.90 2.42
N LEU A 7 -1.84 -5.84 2.04
CA LEU A 7 -2.44 -4.90 3.00
C LEU A 7 -3.41 -5.62 3.95
N SER A 8 -4.19 -6.58 3.43
CA SER A 8 -5.11 -7.38 4.27
C SER A 8 -4.39 -8.24 5.29
N GLU A 9 -3.22 -8.82 4.95
CA GLU A 9 -2.40 -9.54 5.91
C GLU A 9 -1.87 -8.63 7.03
N LEU A 10 -1.46 -7.40 6.69
CA LEU A 10 -1.02 -6.43 7.69
C LEU A 10 -2.17 -5.98 8.58
N LYS A 11 -3.32 -5.61 8.02
CA LYS A 11 -4.53 -5.25 8.78
C LYS A 11 -4.92 -6.36 9.77
N LYS A 12 -4.93 -7.61 9.30
CA LYS A 12 -5.20 -8.78 10.14
C LYS A 12 -4.17 -8.95 11.26
N HIS A 13 -2.90 -8.73 10.98
CA HIS A 13 -1.84 -8.80 11.99
C HIS A 13 -1.98 -7.72 13.06
N LEU A 14 -2.33 -6.50 12.66
CA LEU A 14 -2.59 -5.37 13.55
C LEU A 14 -3.95 -5.46 14.24
N ARG A 15 -4.77 -6.47 13.95
CA ARG A 15 -6.16 -6.64 14.43
C ARG A 15 -7.08 -5.48 14.04
N LEU A 16 -6.78 -4.81 12.94
CA LEU A 16 -7.64 -3.76 12.37
C LEU A 16 -8.81 -4.36 11.60
N SER A 17 -8.71 -5.62 11.19
CA SER A 17 -9.74 -6.33 10.41
C SER A 17 -11.03 -6.63 11.17
N GLU A 18 -11.06 -6.55 12.50
CA GLU A 18 -12.32 -6.69 13.25
C GLU A 18 -13.27 -5.49 13.05
N TYR A 19 -12.76 -4.39 12.47
CA TYR A 19 -13.51 -3.17 12.15
C TYR A 19 -13.74 -2.95 10.65
N ILE A 20 -13.19 -3.78 9.76
CA ILE A 20 -13.03 -3.45 8.33
C ILE A 20 -13.53 -4.57 7.38
N GLU A 21 -14.18 -5.63 7.85
CA GLU A 21 -14.74 -6.66 6.95
C GLU A 21 -16.20 -6.39 6.51
N THR A 22 -16.70 -5.19 6.64
CA THR A 22 -17.92 -4.82 5.91
C THR A 22 -17.49 -4.16 4.60
N PRO A 23 -17.81 -4.75 3.43
CA PRO A 23 -17.71 -4.02 2.17
C PRO A 23 -18.51 -2.74 2.33
N ALA A 24 -18.08 -1.65 1.68
CA ALA A 24 -18.80 -0.37 1.70
C ALA A 24 -20.31 -0.62 1.63
N GLU A 25 -20.99 -0.58 2.76
CA GLU A 25 -22.35 -1.03 2.86
C GLU A 25 -23.23 0.13 2.40
N VAL A 26 -23.89 -0.07 1.27
CA VAL A 26 -24.95 0.85 0.84
C VAL A 26 -26.15 0.62 1.73
N ILE A 27 -26.27 1.42 2.78
CA ILE A 27 -27.46 1.37 3.63
C ILE A 27 -28.53 2.25 2.98
N SER A 28 -29.60 1.62 2.50
CA SER A 28 -30.78 2.36 2.06
C SER A 28 -31.44 3.03 3.28
N SER A 29 -31.24 4.33 3.41
CA SER A 29 -31.84 5.11 4.49
C SER A 29 -33.32 5.34 4.27
N ILE A 30 -33.70 5.61 3.02
CA ILE A 30 -35.09 5.76 2.58
C ILE A 30 -35.29 4.92 1.32
N ALA A 31 -36.23 3.99 1.34
CA ALA A 31 -36.50 3.16 0.16
C ALA A 31 -37.09 3.99 -0.98
N ILE A 32 -36.80 3.62 -2.23
CA ILE A 32 -37.41 4.26 -3.40
C ILE A 32 -38.84 3.80 -3.52
N THR A 33 -39.75 4.52 -2.90
CA THR A 33 -41.21 4.27 -2.89
C THR A 33 -41.95 5.59 -2.93
N GLU A 34 -43.26 5.52 -3.13
CA GLU A 34 -44.12 6.68 -3.01
C GLU A 34 -44.28 7.08 -1.52
N HIS A 35 -43.96 8.33 -1.25
CA HIS A 35 -44.10 8.94 0.07
C HIS A 35 -45.22 9.95 0.04
N ALA A 36 -46.19 9.78 0.99
CA ALA A 36 -47.28 10.72 1.19
C ALA A 36 -46.77 12.02 1.84
N VAL A 37 -47.59 13.05 1.83
CA VAL A 37 -47.30 14.32 2.51
C VAL A 37 -46.94 14.07 3.98
N GLY A 38 -45.83 14.63 4.41
CA GLY A 38 -45.33 14.52 5.78
C GLY A 38 -43.85 14.25 5.86
N ASP A 39 -43.38 14.00 7.06
CA ASP A 39 -41.97 13.70 7.33
C ASP A 39 -41.66 12.21 7.11
N VAL A 40 -40.64 11.96 6.32
CA VAL A 40 -40.07 10.61 6.10
C VAL A 40 -38.69 10.59 6.72
N THR A 41 -38.51 9.73 7.72
CA THR A 41 -37.20 9.57 8.38
C THR A 41 -36.57 8.26 7.95
N GLY A 42 -35.38 8.34 7.42
CA GLY A 42 -34.59 7.18 7.06
C GLY A 42 -33.98 6.47 8.27
N SER A 43 -33.43 5.30 8.02
CA SER A 43 -32.69 4.52 9.01
C SER A 43 -31.51 5.31 9.57
N VAL A 44 -31.22 5.10 10.85
CA VAL A 44 -30.01 5.64 11.50
C VAL A 44 -28.80 4.82 11.10
N VAL A 45 -27.72 5.48 10.75
CA VAL A 45 -26.47 4.85 10.34
C VAL A 45 -25.36 5.32 11.27
N SER A 46 -24.57 4.38 11.79
CA SER A 46 -23.37 4.68 12.53
C SER A 46 -22.25 5.04 11.57
N VAL A 47 -21.60 6.18 11.79
CA VAL A 47 -20.47 6.67 10.97
C VAL A 47 -19.21 6.85 11.84
N LEU A 48 -19.12 6.07 12.91
CA LEU A 48 -17.97 6.06 13.81
C LEU A 48 -16.69 5.73 13.02
N TYR A 49 -15.78 6.72 12.94
CA TYR A 49 -14.49 6.62 12.25
C TYR A 49 -14.54 6.46 10.72
N GLU A 50 -15.68 6.68 10.10
CA GLU A 50 -15.88 6.48 8.67
C GLU A 50 -16.30 7.78 7.98
N ARG A 51 -16.06 7.88 6.68
CA ARG A 51 -16.66 8.90 5.83
C ARG A 51 -17.95 8.35 5.28
N ALA A 52 -18.98 9.18 5.20
CA ALA A 52 -20.22 8.80 4.59
C ALA A 52 -20.58 9.75 3.46
N SER A 53 -21.17 9.20 2.40
CA SER A 53 -21.76 9.98 1.33
C SER A 53 -23.25 9.70 1.30
N VAL A 54 -24.06 10.75 1.36
CA VAL A 54 -25.51 10.66 1.21
C VAL A 54 -25.84 10.89 -0.25
N ILE A 55 -26.55 9.94 -0.85
CA ILE A 55 -27.03 9.99 -2.22
C ILE A 55 -28.55 9.99 -2.19
N VAL A 56 -29.16 10.99 -2.80
CA VAL A 56 -30.63 11.08 -2.92
C VAL A 56 -30.98 10.94 -4.40
N THR A 57 -31.83 9.97 -4.69
CA THR A 57 -32.24 9.63 -6.04
C THR A 57 -33.70 10.04 -6.27
N PRO A 58 -33.95 10.89 -7.27
CA PRO A 58 -35.32 11.23 -7.64
C PRO A 58 -36.08 10.05 -8.28
N GLY A 59 -37.32 9.97 -8.07
CA GLY A 59 -38.26 9.12 -8.81
C GLY A 59 -39.31 9.98 -9.51
N ALA A 60 -40.49 9.43 -9.78
CA ALA A 60 -41.59 10.20 -10.32
C ALA A 60 -42.19 11.11 -9.23
N ILE A 61 -42.17 12.41 -9.47
CA ILE A 61 -42.75 13.41 -8.58
C ILE A 61 -44.08 13.87 -9.17
N THR A 62 -45.12 13.90 -8.34
CA THR A 62 -46.42 14.43 -8.78
C THR A 62 -46.38 15.95 -8.85
N THR A 63 -47.18 16.52 -9.75
CA THR A 63 -47.33 17.98 -9.92
C THR A 63 -47.61 18.66 -8.57
N ASP A 64 -46.99 19.78 -8.31
CA ASP A 64 -47.13 20.60 -7.10
C ASP A 64 -46.49 19.98 -5.82
N SER A 65 -45.55 19.06 -5.93
CA SER A 65 -44.83 18.54 -4.79
C SER A 65 -43.55 19.35 -4.48
N GLU A 66 -43.35 19.68 -3.22
CA GLU A 66 -42.10 20.21 -2.71
C GLU A 66 -41.46 19.19 -1.74
N ILE A 67 -40.14 18.95 -1.90
CA ILE A 67 -39.41 18.05 -1.04
C ILE A 67 -38.25 18.80 -0.42
N THR A 68 -38.25 18.86 0.90
CA THR A 68 -37.06 19.33 1.66
C THR A 68 -36.34 18.14 2.24
N ILE A 69 -35.04 18.00 1.89
CA ILE A 69 -34.21 16.88 2.33
C ILE A 69 -33.12 17.40 3.23
N LYS A 70 -32.96 16.77 4.38
CA LYS A 70 -31.96 17.12 5.39
C LYS A 70 -31.14 15.92 5.80
N ILE A 71 -29.83 16.16 6.04
CA ILE A 71 -28.98 15.24 6.73
C ILE A 71 -28.91 15.71 8.18
N GLN A 72 -29.25 14.84 9.09
CA GLN A 72 -29.20 15.11 10.53
C GLN A 72 -28.13 14.24 11.17
N ASP A 73 -27.45 14.77 12.17
CA ASP A 73 -26.43 14.05 12.91
C ASP A 73 -26.64 14.10 14.44
N SER A 74 -26.12 13.10 15.14
CA SER A 74 -26.20 13.00 16.61
C SER A 74 -25.00 12.26 17.20
N TYR A 75 -24.69 12.55 18.45
CA TYR A 75 -23.77 11.73 19.26
C TYR A 75 -24.44 10.49 19.86
N ALA A 76 -25.75 10.40 19.83
CA ALA A 76 -26.52 9.29 20.38
C ALA A 76 -27.46 8.71 19.31
N GLU A 77 -27.56 7.39 19.24
CA GLU A 77 -28.29 6.67 18.19
C GLU A 77 -29.76 7.06 18.09
N LEU A 78 -30.44 7.29 19.20
CA LEU A 78 -31.91 7.46 19.24
C LEU A 78 -32.38 8.90 19.49
N THR A 79 -31.50 9.81 19.89
CA THR A 79 -31.90 11.16 20.34
C THR A 79 -30.85 12.22 19.94
N GLY A 80 -31.26 13.47 20.03
CA GLY A 80 -30.35 14.61 19.93
C GLY A 80 -29.89 14.95 18.50
N TYR A 81 -30.67 14.54 17.50
CA TYR A 81 -30.40 14.86 16.11
C TYR A 81 -30.59 16.35 15.83
N THR A 82 -29.61 16.90 15.13
CA THR A 82 -29.60 18.28 14.65
C THR A 82 -29.37 18.31 13.14
N ASP A 83 -29.93 19.30 12.45
CA ASP A 83 -29.71 19.47 11.02
C ASP A 83 -28.22 19.82 10.79
N TRP A 84 -27.51 18.93 10.08
CA TRP A 84 -26.14 19.13 9.66
C TRP A 84 -26.07 19.78 8.26
N TYR A 85 -26.94 19.33 7.37
CA TYR A 85 -27.03 19.86 6.01
C TYR A 85 -28.46 19.79 5.50
N THR A 86 -28.88 20.81 4.75
CA THR A 86 -30.16 20.83 4.05
C THR A 86 -29.91 21.02 2.57
N PHE A 87 -30.41 20.10 1.77
CA PHE A 87 -30.36 20.25 0.32
C PHE A 87 -31.31 21.39 -0.11
N PRO A 88 -31.06 22.03 -1.27
CA PRO A 88 -32.07 22.93 -1.87
C PRO A 88 -33.40 22.23 -2.01
N VAL A 89 -34.48 22.97 -1.86
CA VAL A 89 -35.84 22.43 -2.04
C VAL A 89 -35.96 21.85 -3.44
N GLN A 90 -36.54 20.67 -3.54
CA GLN A 90 -36.78 19.97 -4.81
C GLN A 90 -38.26 20.11 -5.18
N GLU A 91 -38.54 20.46 -6.42
CA GLU A 91 -39.85 20.67 -6.99
C GLU A 91 -40.21 19.55 -7.97
N ASP A 92 -41.36 19.61 -8.57
CA ASP A 92 -41.92 18.64 -9.51
C ASP A 92 -41.05 18.32 -10.76
N THR A 93 -40.07 19.16 -11.07
CA THR A 93 -39.10 18.99 -12.17
C THR A 93 -37.78 18.35 -11.74
N TRP A 94 -37.68 17.88 -10.50
CA TRP A 94 -36.43 17.33 -9.99
C TRP A 94 -36.03 16.02 -10.70
N THR A 95 -34.87 16.02 -11.34
CA THR A 95 -34.33 14.87 -12.09
C THR A 95 -32.90 14.54 -11.68
N ASP A 96 -32.22 15.44 -11.00
CA ASP A 96 -30.80 15.29 -10.71
C ASP A 96 -30.57 14.48 -9.40
N ILE A 97 -29.57 13.62 -9.43
CA ILE A 97 -29.11 12.91 -8.23
C ILE A 97 -28.40 13.92 -7.33
N LEU A 98 -28.87 14.05 -6.10
CA LEU A 98 -28.22 14.89 -5.10
C LEU A 98 -27.21 14.05 -4.32
N THR A 99 -26.01 14.58 -4.15
CA THR A 99 -24.96 13.94 -3.36
C THR A 99 -24.34 14.91 -2.36
N LYS A 100 -24.04 14.41 -1.16
CA LYS A 100 -23.36 15.18 -0.14
C LYS A 100 -22.46 14.29 0.69
N GLU A 101 -21.16 14.62 0.72
CA GLU A 101 -20.22 13.97 1.64
C GLU A 101 -20.41 14.51 3.06
N TYR A 102 -20.53 13.60 4.03
CA TYR A 102 -20.60 13.96 5.44
C TYR A 102 -19.21 14.23 6.00
N THR A 103 -19.01 15.44 6.50
CA THR A 103 -17.76 15.89 7.14
C THR A 103 -17.96 16.28 8.61
N GLY A 104 -19.10 15.88 9.20
CA GLY A 104 -19.41 16.13 10.62
C GLY A 104 -18.56 15.25 11.53
N GLN A 105 -18.65 15.52 12.82
CA GLN A 105 -17.87 14.82 13.86
C GLN A 105 -18.75 13.93 14.76
N LYS A 106 -20.05 13.81 14.46
CA LYS A 106 -20.95 13.00 15.27
C LYS A 106 -21.01 11.56 14.78
N SER A 107 -21.35 10.66 15.69
CA SER A 107 -21.25 9.21 15.46
C SER A 107 -22.40 8.62 14.65
N TYR A 108 -23.51 9.33 14.53
CA TYR A 108 -24.72 8.83 13.87
C TYR A 108 -25.28 9.86 12.92
N ILE A 109 -25.71 9.40 11.74
CA ILE A 109 -26.39 10.23 10.74
C ILE A 109 -27.68 9.56 10.30
N ARG A 110 -28.62 10.37 9.84
CA ARG A 110 -29.85 9.93 9.17
C ARG A 110 -30.28 10.94 8.12
N VAL A 111 -31.08 10.51 7.18
CA VAL A 111 -31.74 11.39 6.21
C VAL A 111 -33.20 11.61 6.66
N VAL A 112 -33.63 12.84 6.65
CA VAL A 112 -35.02 13.22 6.89
C VAL A 112 -35.49 14.01 5.68
N ALA A 113 -36.61 13.61 5.12
CA ALA A 113 -37.27 14.33 4.04
C ALA A 113 -38.68 14.76 4.47
N THR A 114 -39.04 15.98 4.17
CA THR A 114 -40.40 16.50 4.35
C THR A 114 -41.02 16.67 2.97
N VAL A 115 -42.09 15.96 2.72
CA VAL A 115 -42.89 16.07 1.50
C VAL A 115 -44.10 16.98 1.78
N ALA A 116 -44.18 18.06 1.02
CA ALA A 116 -45.29 19.03 1.15
C ALA A 116 -46.20 18.95 -0.10
N GLU A 117 -47.48 19.21 0.10
CA GLU A 117 -48.54 19.41 -0.88
C GLU A 117 -49.01 18.17 -1.66
N ALA A 118 -48.10 17.33 -2.20
CA ALA A 118 -48.50 16.10 -2.91
C ALA A 118 -47.50 14.96 -2.66
N SER A 119 -47.82 13.73 -3.11
CA SER A 119 -46.94 12.59 -2.93
C SER A 119 -45.76 12.63 -3.89
N ALA A 120 -44.63 12.10 -3.47
CA ALA A 120 -43.40 12.02 -4.29
C ALA A 120 -42.74 10.66 -4.19
N ILE A 121 -42.14 10.20 -5.28
CA ILE A 121 -41.30 9.00 -5.30
C ILE A 121 -39.86 9.46 -5.26
N PHE A 122 -39.14 9.06 -4.24
CA PHE A 122 -37.71 9.27 -4.11
C PHE A 122 -37.08 8.22 -3.18
N GLY A 123 -35.80 8.17 -3.15
CA GLY A 123 -35.05 7.34 -2.22
C GLY A 123 -33.77 8.04 -1.77
N ALA A 124 -33.28 7.68 -0.61
CA ALA A 124 -31.99 8.13 -0.14
C ALA A 124 -31.17 6.94 0.35
N SER A 125 -29.90 6.92 0.00
CA SER A 125 -28.93 5.95 0.50
C SER A 125 -27.78 6.67 1.19
N ILE A 126 -27.26 6.05 2.23
CA ILE A 126 -26.05 6.46 2.90
C ILE A 126 -25.00 5.43 2.52
N ASN A 127 -24.02 5.86 1.77
CA ASN A 127 -22.85 5.05 1.46
C ASN A 127 -21.80 5.34 2.50
N ILE A 128 -21.47 4.35 3.31
CA ILE A 128 -20.32 4.44 4.18
C ILE A 128 -19.11 4.24 3.30
N MET A 129 -18.31 5.30 3.19
CA MET A 129 -16.99 5.22 2.58
C MET A 129 -15.99 5.01 3.70
N ASP A 130 -15.35 3.85 3.69
CA ASP A 130 -14.31 3.57 4.68
C ASP A 130 -13.34 4.75 4.77
N ALA A 131 -12.96 5.11 5.99
CA ALA A 131 -11.81 5.97 6.24
C ALA A 131 -10.49 5.33 5.74
N GLU A 132 -10.63 4.24 4.97
CA GLU A 132 -9.56 3.37 4.51
C GLU A 132 -8.47 4.09 3.73
N ASN A 133 -8.77 5.09 2.92
CA ASN A 133 -7.77 5.58 1.97
C ASN A 133 -6.51 6.17 2.61
N ALA A 134 -6.63 6.99 3.65
CA ALA A 134 -5.44 7.62 4.25
C ALA A 134 -4.67 6.65 5.15
N GLU A 135 -5.36 5.74 5.86
CA GLU A 135 -4.72 4.73 6.68
C GLU A 135 -4.17 3.59 5.82
N ASP A 136 -4.84 3.24 4.76
CA ASP A 136 -4.39 2.23 3.79
C ASP A 136 -3.14 2.68 3.04
N GLU A 137 -3.10 3.94 2.63
CA GLU A 137 -1.90 4.54 2.05
C GLU A 137 -0.74 4.48 3.04
N TYR A 138 -0.96 4.90 4.29
CA TYR A 138 0.04 4.81 5.34
C TYR A 138 0.51 3.37 5.62
N LEU A 139 -0.41 2.41 5.69
CA LEU A 139 -0.07 0.99 5.90
C LEU A 139 0.69 0.41 4.71
N THR A 140 0.36 0.82 3.50
CA THR A 140 1.07 0.44 2.27
C THR A 140 2.50 0.98 2.28
N ASP A 141 2.68 2.22 2.67
CA ASP A 141 3.99 2.84 2.83
C ASP A 141 4.83 2.13 3.90
N LEU A 142 4.20 1.71 5.02
CA LEU A 142 4.87 0.92 6.05
C LEU A 142 5.36 -0.44 5.52
N ILE A 143 4.54 -1.13 4.70
CA ILE A 143 4.95 -2.39 4.08
C ILE A 143 6.17 -2.19 3.21
N GLN A 144 6.13 -1.18 2.34
CA GLN A 144 7.24 -0.86 1.47
C GLN A 144 8.50 -0.52 2.27
N ALA A 145 8.40 0.37 3.24
CA ALA A 145 9.52 0.78 4.08
C ALA A 145 10.13 -0.40 4.87
N ALA A 146 9.30 -1.27 5.43
CA ALA A 146 9.74 -2.46 6.16
C ALA A 146 10.45 -3.48 5.25
N ARG A 147 9.95 -3.64 4.01
CA ARG A 147 10.60 -4.46 2.98
C ARG A 147 11.98 -3.89 2.64
N GLU A 148 12.06 -2.61 2.30
CA GLU A 148 13.32 -1.96 1.94
C GLU A 148 14.34 -2.02 3.07
N TYR A 149 13.90 -1.83 4.31
CA TYR A 149 14.74 -1.99 5.49
C TYR A 149 15.33 -3.39 5.60
N LEU A 150 14.48 -4.44 5.47
CA LEU A 150 14.94 -5.83 5.56
C LEU A 150 15.84 -6.22 4.39
N GLU A 151 15.50 -5.81 3.15
CA GLU A 151 16.33 -6.06 1.97
C GLU A 151 17.72 -5.44 2.12
N SER A 152 17.80 -4.20 2.58
CA SER A 152 19.06 -3.51 2.88
C SER A 152 19.90 -4.25 3.93
N ARG A 153 19.26 -4.72 5.02
CA ARG A 153 19.96 -5.41 6.12
C ARG A 153 20.37 -6.83 5.76
N THR A 154 19.57 -7.53 4.97
CA THR A 154 19.84 -8.92 4.56
C THR A 154 20.68 -9.00 3.29
N ARG A 155 20.77 -7.93 2.52
CA ARG A 155 21.34 -7.88 1.16
C ARG A 155 20.67 -8.86 0.21
N ARG A 156 19.34 -9.02 0.33
CA ARG A 156 18.53 -9.89 -0.52
C ARG A 156 17.39 -9.11 -1.11
N ALA A 157 17.17 -9.26 -2.41
CA ALA A 157 15.93 -8.86 -3.02
C ALA A 157 14.82 -9.87 -2.64
N PHE A 158 13.65 -9.40 -2.24
CA PHE A 158 12.56 -10.30 -1.88
C PHE A 158 11.72 -10.65 -3.10
N ILE A 159 11.28 -9.68 -3.86
CA ILE A 159 10.57 -9.91 -5.13
C ILE A 159 11.57 -9.77 -6.28
N THR A 160 11.39 -10.58 -7.30
CA THR A 160 12.23 -10.55 -8.50
C THR A 160 12.24 -9.16 -9.12
N ARG A 161 13.43 -8.62 -9.31
CA ARG A 161 13.65 -7.35 -9.98
C ARG A 161 15.02 -7.33 -10.67
N THR A 162 15.14 -6.45 -11.63
CA THR A 162 16.43 -6.18 -12.29
C THR A 162 17.14 -5.07 -11.56
N GLU A 163 18.41 -5.28 -11.26
CA GLU A 163 19.31 -4.34 -10.61
C GLU A 163 20.56 -4.11 -11.45
N THR A 164 21.21 -3.00 -11.20
CA THR A 164 22.49 -2.66 -11.82
C THR A 164 23.56 -2.48 -10.77
N HIS A 165 24.74 -3.00 -11.04
CA HIS A 165 25.94 -2.78 -10.24
C HIS A 165 27.06 -2.21 -11.10
N ALA A 166 27.51 -1.03 -10.75
CA ALA A 166 28.56 -0.35 -11.48
C ALA A 166 29.90 -0.42 -10.71
N ILE A 167 30.96 -0.80 -11.40
CA ILE A 167 32.33 -0.84 -10.86
C ILE A 167 33.27 -0.06 -11.77
N HIS A 168 34.38 0.34 -11.21
CA HIS A 168 35.36 1.18 -11.93
C HIS A 168 36.12 0.38 -12.99
N ASP A 169 36.62 -0.79 -12.62
CA ASP A 169 37.48 -1.60 -13.45
C ASP A 169 37.30 -3.09 -13.21
N PHE A 170 37.70 -3.94 -14.14
CA PHE A 170 37.71 -5.38 -13.89
C PHE A 170 38.74 -5.70 -12.80
N PRO A 171 38.42 -6.70 -11.94
CA PRO A 171 39.42 -7.18 -10.99
C PRO A 171 40.62 -7.83 -11.71
N GLY A 172 41.71 -8.06 -10.98
CA GLY A 172 42.88 -8.74 -11.55
C GLY A 172 42.58 -10.16 -12.02
N ASP A 173 43.52 -10.74 -12.71
CA ASP A 173 43.45 -12.12 -13.20
C ASP A 173 43.13 -13.08 -12.05
N ASP A 174 42.27 -14.04 -12.31
CA ASP A 174 41.71 -14.99 -11.30
C ASP A 174 40.84 -14.39 -10.18
N GLU A 175 40.66 -13.07 -10.13
CA GLU A 175 39.75 -12.43 -9.20
C GLU A 175 38.30 -12.43 -9.72
N PHE A 176 37.37 -12.04 -8.86
CA PHE A 176 35.91 -12.10 -9.13
C PHE A 176 35.22 -10.77 -8.87
N ILE A 177 34.11 -10.57 -9.55
CA ILE A 177 33.18 -9.49 -9.25
C ILE A 177 32.11 -10.03 -8.28
N GLU A 178 31.92 -9.36 -7.16
CA GLU A 178 30.92 -9.71 -6.17
C GLU A 178 29.60 -8.98 -6.46
N ILE A 179 28.49 -9.72 -6.61
CA ILE A 179 27.16 -9.13 -6.80
C ILE A 179 26.60 -8.68 -5.45
N PRO A 180 26.19 -7.41 -5.28
CA PRO A 180 25.83 -6.85 -3.98
C PRO A 180 24.52 -7.38 -3.39
N PHE A 181 23.62 -7.92 -4.23
CA PHE A 181 22.34 -8.52 -3.82
C PHE A 181 22.30 -10.02 -4.05
N GLY A 182 21.75 -10.74 -3.09
CA GLY A 182 21.59 -12.18 -3.19
C GLY A 182 20.24 -12.62 -3.76
N ASN A 183 20.14 -13.93 -3.88
CA ASN A 183 19.12 -14.62 -4.67
C ASN A 183 19.27 -14.24 -6.14
N LEU A 184 20.50 -14.24 -6.63
CA LEU A 184 20.79 -14.01 -8.04
C LEU A 184 20.10 -15.09 -8.87
N GLN A 185 19.34 -14.67 -9.88
CA GLN A 185 18.68 -15.57 -10.83
C GLN A 185 19.44 -15.61 -12.15
N SER A 186 19.86 -14.46 -12.66
CA SER A 186 20.66 -14.35 -13.89
C SER A 186 21.55 -13.12 -13.87
N VAL A 187 22.64 -13.18 -14.61
CA VAL A 187 23.38 -12.00 -15.06
C VAL A 187 22.91 -11.73 -16.50
N ASP A 188 22.30 -10.59 -16.70
CA ASP A 188 21.62 -10.28 -17.95
C ASP A 188 22.58 -9.64 -18.96
N SER A 189 23.50 -8.78 -18.49
CA SER A 189 24.57 -8.22 -19.30
C SER A 189 25.73 -7.68 -18.43
N ILE A 190 26.91 -7.68 -19.00
CA ILE A 190 28.08 -6.95 -18.50
C ILE A 190 28.53 -6.05 -19.64
N VAL A 191 28.43 -4.74 -19.43
CA VAL A 191 28.82 -3.73 -20.42
C VAL A 191 29.96 -2.92 -19.86
N TYR A 192 31.02 -2.74 -20.62
CA TYR A 192 32.12 -1.87 -20.26
C TYR A 192 32.35 -0.81 -21.33
N THR A 193 32.82 0.36 -20.91
CA THR A 193 33.04 1.54 -21.75
C THR A 193 34.51 1.92 -21.73
N ASP A 194 35.12 2.05 -22.91
CA ASP A 194 36.51 2.46 -23.05
C ASP A 194 36.70 3.99 -22.95
N ASP A 195 37.92 4.47 -23.05
CA ASP A 195 38.27 5.90 -22.95
C ASP A 195 37.80 6.73 -24.14
N GLU A 196 37.44 6.08 -25.28
CA GLU A 196 36.80 6.71 -26.43
C GLU A 196 35.30 6.80 -26.30
N GLY A 197 34.70 6.23 -25.22
CA GLY A 197 33.28 6.18 -24.98
C GLY A 197 32.54 5.07 -25.74
N THR A 198 33.28 4.07 -26.23
CA THR A 198 32.71 2.92 -26.93
C THR A 198 32.22 1.89 -25.91
N GLU A 199 30.96 1.52 -26.00
CA GLU A 199 30.37 0.49 -25.15
C GLU A 199 30.55 -0.90 -25.79
N THR A 200 31.07 -1.83 -25.01
CA THR A 200 31.22 -3.24 -25.42
C THR A 200 30.48 -4.14 -24.43
N THR A 201 29.67 -5.04 -24.97
CA THR A 201 28.99 -6.05 -24.15
C THR A 201 29.79 -7.34 -24.15
N MET A 202 30.11 -7.81 -22.95
CA MET A 202 30.82 -9.07 -22.75
C MET A 202 29.92 -10.26 -23.08
N ALA A 203 30.43 -11.21 -23.89
CA ALA A 203 29.63 -12.38 -24.25
C ALA A 203 29.39 -13.31 -23.04
N ALA A 204 28.22 -13.91 -22.92
CA ALA A 204 27.90 -14.83 -21.82
C ALA A 204 28.82 -16.06 -21.73
N SER A 205 29.54 -16.38 -22.80
CA SER A 205 30.58 -17.44 -22.83
C SER A 205 31.93 -17.04 -22.24
N GLU A 206 32.12 -15.74 -22.00
CA GLU A 206 33.40 -15.20 -21.50
C GLU A 206 33.44 -15.10 -19.97
N TYR A 207 32.29 -15.32 -19.32
CA TYR A 207 32.25 -15.33 -17.86
C TYR A 207 31.43 -16.52 -17.33
N ARG A 208 31.58 -16.83 -16.06
CA ARG A 208 30.81 -17.83 -15.33
C ARG A 208 30.29 -17.25 -14.02
N VAL A 209 29.10 -17.62 -13.66
CA VAL A 209 28.44 -17.19 -12.43
C VAL A 209 28.51 -18.30 -11.39
N GLU A 210 28.97 -17.97 -10.20
CA GLU A 210 28.91 -18.85 -9.03
C GLU A 210 27.85 -18.33 -8.07
N ASP A 211 26.66 -18.95 -8.08
CA ASP A 211 25.62 -18.65 -7.10
C ASP A 211 25.91 -19.35 -5.77
N ARG A 212 25.76 -18.60 -4.68
CA ARG A 212 26.09 -19.05 -3.33
C ARG A 212 24.96 -18.75 -2.36
N ALA A 213 24.15 -19.71 -2.02
CA ALA A 213 22.93 -19.55 -1.20
C ALA A 213 23.11 -18.74 0.11
N LYS A 214 24.30 -18.75 0.72
CA LYS A 214 24.59 -18.07 2.00
C LYS A 214 25.57 -16.92 1.88
N PHE A 215 26.16 -16.72 0.72
CA PHE A 215 27.15 -15.70 0.43
C PHE A 215 26.71 -14.89 -0.77
N LEU A 216 27.38 -13.76 -0.99
CA LEU A 216 27.17 -13.00 -2.21
C LEU A 216 27.62 -13.84 -3.42
N SER A 217 26.86 -13.81 -4.48
CA SER A 217 27.18 -14.48 -5.74
C SER A 217 28.38 -13.80 -6.41
N ARG A 218 29.13 -14.56 -7.17
CA ARG A 218 30.35 -14.10 -7.80
C ARG A 218 30.36 -14.37 -9.29
N ILE A 219 30.94 -13.45 -10.03
CA ILE A 219 31.19 -13.59 -11.45
C ILE A 219 32.71 -13.72 -11.61
N TYR A 220 33.13 -14.76 -12.32
CA TYR A 220 34.51 -15.03 -12.69
C TYR A 220 34.67 -15.01 -14.21
N PRO A 221 35.84 -14.78 -14.76
CA PRO A 221 36.12 -15.09 -16.15
C PRO A 221 35.88 -16.58 -16.43
N ALA A 222 35.54 -16.93 -17.66
CA ALA A 222 35.37 -18.30 -18.06
C ALA A 222 36.75 -19.04 -18.03
N TYR A 223 36.72 -20.37 -18.01
CA TYR A 223 37.96 -21.13 -17.97
C TYR A 223 38.83 -20.86 -19.17
N GLY A 224 40.07 -20.39 -18.92
CA GLY A 224 41.03 -20.04 -19.97
C GLY A 224 40.71 -18.74 -20.70
N VAL A 225 39.90 -17.88 -20.10
CA VAL A 225 39.61 -16.53 -20.55
C VAL A 225 39.97 -15.57 -19.44
N ASP A 226 40.69 -14.50 -19.78
CA ASP A 226 41.00 -13.42 -18.85
C ASP A 226 39.95 -12.31 -18.93
N TRP A 227 39.90 -11.43 -17.93
CA TRP A 227 39.08 -10.23 -18.02
C TRP A 227 39.54 -9.34 -19.18
N PRO A 228 38.63 -8.63 -19.87
CA PRO A 228 39.01 -7.73 -20.94
C PRO A 228 40.04 -6.68 -20.50
N GLU A 229 41.14 -6.54 -21.25
CA GLU A 229 42.03 -5.38 -21.13
C GLU A 229 41.48 -4.24 -21.98
N TYR A 230 41.30 -3.07 -21.39
CA TYR A 230 40.82 -1.86 -22.07
C TYR A 230 41.34 -0.60 -21.35
N ASP A 231 41.45 0.50 -22.09
CA ASP A 231 41.76 1.78 -21.47
C ASP A 231 40.54 2.33 -20.76
N ALA A 232 40.53 2.23 -19.41
CA ALA A 232 39.40 2.61 -18.59
C ALA A 232 39.38 4.13 -18.35
N PRO A 233 38.34 4.85 -18.75
CA PRO A 233 38.18 6.25 -18.38
C PRO A 233 37.94 6.40 -16.86
N ALA A 234 38.04 7.62 -16.35
CA ALA A 234 37.72 7.87 -14.94
C ALA A 234 36.22 7.68 -14.68
N GLY A 235 35.86 6.86 -13.71
CA GLY A 235 34.46 6.66 -13.31
C GLY A 235 34.08 5.19 -13.16
N ASN A 236 32.79 4.92 -13.18
CA ASN A 236 32.20 3.58 -13.13
C ASN A 236 31.97 3.10 -14.57
N ASN A 237 32.93 2.40 -15.12
CA ASN A 237 32.94 2.07 -16.55
C ASN A 237 32.33 0.72 -16.88
N ILE A 238 32.16 -0.14 -15.88
CA ILE A 238 31.59 -1.47 -16.06
C ILE A 238 30.23 -1.48 -15.37
N VAL A 239 29.18 -1.77 -16.13
CA VAL A 239 27.80 -1.87 -15.65
C VAL A 239 27.33 -3.32 -15.80
N ILE A 240 27.01 -3.94 -14.68
CA ILE A 240 26.48 -5.28 -14.61
C ILE A 240 25.00 -5.19 -14.35
N THR A 241 24.19 -5.67 -15.29
CA THR A 241 22.75 -5.79 -15.13
C THR A 241 22.43 -7.23 -14.77
N PHE A 242 21.66 -7.42 -13.71
CA PHE A 242 21.31 -8.74 -13.21
C PHE A 242 19.92 -8.79 -12.63
N THR A 243 19.31 -9.97 -12.67
CA THR A 243 18.00 -10.25 -12.07
C THR A 243 18.20 -11.01 -10.77
N CYS A 244 17.55 -10.53 -9.70
CA CYS A 244 17.65 -11.13 -8.38
C CYS A 244 16.27 -11.12 -7.68
N GLY A 245 16.10 -12.00 -6.70
CA GLY A 245 14.88 -12.13 -5.90
C GLY A 245 14.54 -13.59 -5.63
N TYR A 246 13.54 -13.83 -4.74
CA TYR A 246 13.05 -15.20 -4.49
C TYR A 246 12.12 -15.68 -5.60
N GLY A 247 11.36 -14.78 -6.22
CA GLY A 247 10.40 -15.05 -7.28
C GLY A 247 9.54 -13.82 -7.56
N ALA A 248 8.64 -13.94 -8.53
CA ALA A 248 7.78 -12.83 -8.96
C ALA A 248 6.55 -12.65 -8.03
N SER A 249 6.24 -13.66 -7.24
CA SER A 249 5.08 -13.69 -6.35
C SER A 249 5.47 -13.51 -4.88
N ALA A 250 4.55 -12.95 -4.09
CA ALA A 250 4.66 -12.91 -2.64
C ALA A 250 4.85 -14.31 -2.01
N ASP A 251 4.29 -15.35 -2.65
CA ASP A 251 4.37 -16.72 -2.15
C ASP A 251 5.78 -17.33 -2.26
N ASP A 252 6.61 -16.80 -3.15
CA ASP A 252 7.99 -17.23 -3.31
C ASP A 252 8.89 -16.74 -2.16
N VAL A 253 8.45 -15.72 -1.42
CA VAL A 253 9.21 -15.15 -0.30
C VAL A 253 9.06 -16.02 0.95
N PRO A 254 10.15 -16.41 1.61
CA PRO A 254 10.08 -17.20 2.84
C PRO A 254 9.15 -16.60 3.90
N SER A 255 8.26 -17.41 4.46
CA SER A 255 7.27 -16.98 5.45
C SER A 255 7.90 -16.30 6.69
N VAL A 256 9.13 -16.66 7.04
CA VAL A 256 9.89 -16.03 8.12
C VAL A 256 10.21 -14.57 7.82
N LEU A 257 10.56 -14.24 6.57
CA LEU A 257 10.81 -12.86 6.14
C LEU A 257 9.50 -12.07 6.08
N LYS A 258 8.42 -12.66 5.56
CA LYS A 258 7.08 -12.05 5.61
C LYS A 258 6.67 -11.71 7.05
N ARG A 259 6.91 -12.64 7.98
CA ARG A 259 6.63 -12.40 9.40
C ARG A 259 7.49 -11.26 9.98
N ALA A 260 8.75 -11.14 9.57
CA ALA A 260 9.60 -10.02 10.00
C ALA A 260 9.06 -8.67 9.52
N ILE A 261 8.57 -8.60 8.27
CA ILE A 261 7.92 -7.39 7.75
C ILE A 261 6.71 -7.03 8.63
N LEU A 262 5.80 -7.98 8.90
CA LEU A 262 4.63 -7.75 9.74
C LEU A 262 5.00 -7.24 11.15
N MET A 263 6.05 -7.79 11.75
CA MET A 263 6.51 -7.35 13.08
C MET A 263 7.06 -5.92 13.04
N ILE A 264 7.85 -5.57 12.02
CA ILE A 264 8.39 -4.21 11.85
C ILE A 264 7.26 -3.22 11.62
N CYS A 265 6.31 -3.55 10.73
CA CYS A 265 5.15 -2.71 10.49
C CYS A 265 4.35 -2.48 11.78
N SER A 266 4.16 -3.53 12.60
CA SER A 266 3.46 -3.41 13.88
C SER A 266 4.20 -2.48 14.85
N ASP A 267 5.52 -2.62 14.96
CA ASP A 267 6.32 -1.77 15.83
C ASP A 267 6.24 -0.29 15.37
N TRP A 268 6.37 -0.04 14.06
CA TRP A 268 6.30 1.32 13.51
C TRP A 268 4.88 1.91 13.53
N TYR A 269 3.86 1.07 13.37
CA TYR A 269 2.46 1.50 13.47
C TYR A 269 2.11 2.01 14.87
N HIS A 270 2.57 1.31 15.91
CA HIS A 270 2.32 1.70 17.29
C HIS A 270 3.21 2.85 17.77
N ASP A 271 4.40 3.00 17.21
CA ASP A 271 5.36 4.06 17.56
C ASP A 271 5.33 5.22 16.54
N ARG A 272 4.14 5.71 16.15
CA ARG A 272 3.95 6.79 15.15
C ARG A 272 4.55 8.16 15.52
N GLY A 273 5.00 8.35 16.73
CA GLY A 273 5.54 9.62 17.20
C GLY A 273 6.94 9.49 17.78
N GLU A 274 7.69 10.60 17.83
CA GLU A 274 8.88 10.68 18.67
C GLU A 274 8.46 10.44 20.12
N ILE A 275 8.52 9.20 20.55
CA ILE A 275 8.42 8.90 21.97
C ILE A 275 9.75 9.34 22.57
N VAL A 276 9.73 10.46 23.27
CA VAL A 276 10.78 10.76 24.27
C VAL A 276 10.67 9.70 25.36
N LYS A 277 11.13 8.49 25.03
CA LYS A 277 11.31 7.44 26.04
C LYS A 277 12.36 7.96 27.01
N ASP A 278 11.99 8.09 28.26
CA ASP A 278 12.87 8.46 29.36
C ASP A 278 14.26 7.84 29.13
N ALA A 279 15.34 8.58 29.33
CA ALA A 279 16.74 8.20 29.03
C ALA A 279 17.18 6.86 29.63
N ARG A 280 16.33 6.20 30.42
CA ARG A 280 16.50 4.86 31.00
C ARG A 280 15.85 3.74 30.18
N THR A 281 14.99 4.04 29.22
CA THR A 281 14.35 3.03 28.37
C THR A 281 15.23 2.79 27.15
N LYS A 282 15.97 1.68 27.15
CA LYS A 282 16.64 1.19 25.91
C LYS A 282 15.55 1.01 24.86
N VAL A 283 15.74 1.64 23.69
CA VAL A 283 14.99 1.25 22.49
C VAL A 283 15.35 -0.20 22.21
N PHE A 284 14.48 -1.11 22.58
CA PHE A 284 14.68 -2.53 22.28
C PHE A 284 14.34 -2.72 20.80
N GLU A 285 15.38 -2.89 19.99
CA GLU A 285 15.22 -3.52 18.69
C GLU A 285 14.56 -4.89 18.95
N ASN A 286 13.56 -5.24 18.14
CA ASN A 286 12.84 -6.51 18.31
C ASN A 286 13.84 -7.70 18.16
N PRO A 287 14.18 -8.44 19.23
CA PRO A 287 15.24 -9.45 19.18
C PRO A 287 14.92 -10.60 18.22
N THR A 288 13.65 -10.79 17.89
CA THR A 288 13.23 -11.80 16.92
C THR A 288 13.54 -11.33 15.50
N VAL A 289 13.26 -10.09 15.18
CA VAL A 289 13.62 -9.47 13.89
C VAL A 289 15.13 -9.50 13.70
N ASP A 290 15.91 -9.15 14.72
CA ASP A 290 17.37 -9.22 14.69
C ASP A 290 17.92 -10.62 14.40
N ARG A 291 17.31 -11.66 15.00
CA ARG A 291 17.71 -13.04 14.71
C ARG A 291 17.41 -13.43 13.27
N ILE A 292 16.26 -13.00 12.76
CA ILE A 292 15.89 -13.25 11.37
C ILE A 292 16.88 -12.56 10.45
N ILE A 293 17.16 -11.28 10.67
CA ILE A 293 18.16 -10.52 9.89
C ILE A 293 19.50 -11.25 9.91
N LYS A 294 20.04 -11.59 11.06
CA LYS A 294 21.34 -12.31 11.19
C LYS A 294 21.35 -13.65 10.45
N THR A 295 20.21 -14.34 10.41
CA THR A 295 20.09 -15.65 9.75
C THR A 295 20.08 -15.50 8.22
N TYR A 296 19.43 -14.46 7.71
CA TYR A 296 19.24 -14.25 6.28
C TYR A 296 20.27 -13.30 5.65
N THR A 297 21.04 -12.56 6.46
CA THR A 297 22.10 -11.68 5.94
C THR A 297 23.14 -12.47 5.16
N LEU A 298 23.38 -12.07 3.91
CA LEU A 298 24.45 -12.63 3.12
C LEU A 298 25.81 -12.16 3.65
N LYS A 299 26.71 -13.10 3.78
CA LYS A 299 28.06 -12.83 4.25
C LYS A 299 28.98 -12.56 3.08
N ARG A 300 29.91 -11.62 3.25
CA ARG A 300 31.11 -11.58 2.44
C ARG A 300 32.02 -12.73 2.87
N TYR A 301 32.59 -13.41 1.90
CA TYR A 301 33.63 -14.37 2.16
C TYR A 301 34.93 -13.54 2.31
N LEU A 302 35.57 -13.62 3.46
CA LEU A 302 36.90 -13.04 3.70
C LEU A 302 37.95 -13.91 3.03
#